data_10dff103481a63fa727e34aea4f9e279
#
_entry.id   10dff103481a63fa727e34aea4f9e279
#
_cell.length_a   1.000
_cell.length_b   1.000
_cell.length_c   1.000
_cell.angle_alpha   90.00
_cell.angle_beta   90.00
_cell.angle_gamma   90.00
#
_symmetry.space_group_name_H-M   'P 1'
#
loop_
_entity.id
_entity.type
_entity.pdbx_description
1 polymer ?
#
loop_
_entity_poly.entity_id
_entity_poly.type
_entity_poly.pdbx_seq_one_letter_code
_entity_poly.pdbx_strand_id
1 'polypeptide(L)'
;MFSNKIKIFFQLNILFITLFISCIHLKSQEIENIIGIAKVIDGDTIKIDSKKIRLFGIDAPEKKQFCKKPFLSISSISFKKDYPCGEISTNFLKKKIDNKIINCKSLGMDRYKRHIAECFKGKKNINAFMVQNGQAVAYRKYSPKFISYENNAKIEKLGLWAGTFEMPWVYRKKN
;
A
#
# COMPACT_ATOMS: atom_id res chain seq x y z
N MET A 1 -30.74 30.83 51.16
CA MET A 1 -31.12 29.85 50.11
C MET A 1 -30.53 30.17 48.73
N PHE A 2 -29.99 31.33 48.45
CA PHE A 2 -29.38 31.74 47.19
C PHE A 2 -27.92 31.25 46.98
N SER A 3 -27.17 31.01 48.04
CA SER A 3 -25.73 30.66 47.98
C SER A 3 -25.42 29.29 47.38
N ASN A 4 -26.30 28.28 47.64
CA ASN A 4 -26.05 26.92 47.16
C ASN A 4 -26.29 26.74 45.64
N LYS A 5 -27.22 27.48 45.06
CA LYS A 5 -27.48 27.44 43.59
C LYS A 5 -26.33 28.01 42.79
N ILE A 6 -25.65 29.03 43.28
CA ILE A 6 -24.50 29.66 42.64
C ILE A 6 -23.28 28.70 42.66
N LYS A 7 -23.05 27.98 43.78
CA LYS A 7 -21.96 27.01 43.87
C LYS A 7 -22.15 25.81 42.92
N ILE A 8 -23.40 25.31 42.81
CA ILE A 8 -23.73 24.23 41.88
C ILE A 8 -23.53 24.66 40.40
N PHE A 9 -23.90 25.89 40.07
CA PHE A 9 -23.71 26.43 38.72
C PHE A 9 -22.22 26.57 38.38
N PHE A 10 -21.40 26.98 39.32
CA PHE A 10 -19.94 27.09 39.13
C PHE A 10 -19.27 25.74 39.00
N GLN A 11 -19.68 24.72 39.77
CA GLN A 11 -19.15 23.36 39.69
C GLN A 11 -19.54 22.69 38.37
N LEU A 12 -20.76 22.87 37.87
CA LEU A 12 -21.20 22.38 36.55
C LEU A 12 -20.41 23.01 35.41
N ASN A 13 -20.12 24.32 35.46
CA ASN A 13 -19.30 24.98 34.44
C ASN A 13 -17.84 24.49 34.44
N ILE A 14 -17.26 24.26 35.63
CA ILE A 14 -15.89 23.73 35.71
C ILE A 14 -15.85 22.30 35.20
N LEU A 15 -16.84 21.46 35.48
CA LEU A 15 -16.94 20.10 34.98
C LEU A 15 -17.10 20.09 33.43
N PHE A 16 -17.89 21.02 32.88
CA PHE A 16 -18.06 21.17 31.43
C PHE A 16 -16.79 21.64 30.73
N ILE A 17 -16.05 22.58 31.34
CA ILE A 17 -14.78 23.07 30.82
C ILE A 17 -13.70 21.98 30.86
N THR A 18 -13.64 21.18 31.93
CA THR A 18 -12.68 20.06 32.01
C THR A 18 -13.00 18.94 31.04
N LEU A 19 -14.29 18.63 30.78
CA LEU A 19 -14.69 17.70 29.74
C LEU A 19 -14.34 18.22 28.34
N PHE A 20 -14.50 19.53 28.10
CA PHE A 20 -14.17 20.15 26.81
C PHE A 20 -12.66 20.17 26.55
N ILE A 21 -11.85 20.42 27.58
CA ILE A 21 -10.38 20.42 27.48
C ILE A 21 -9.84 19.00 27.27
N SER A 22 -10.44 17.96 27.85
CA SER A 22 -10.04 16.57 27.61
C SER A 22 -10.38 16.06 26.20
N CYS A 23 -11.36 16.67 25.54
CA CYS A 23 -11.73 16.34 24.14
C CYS A 23 -10.78 16.93 23.10
N ILE A 24 -9.94 17.93 23.44
CA ILE A 24 -9.04 18.61 22.52
C ILE A 24 -7.69 17.89 22.36
N HIS A 25 -7.39 16.89 23.18
CA HIS A 25 -6.24 16.02 23.00
C HIS A 25 -6.49 14.92 21.95
N LEU A 26 -7.15 15.24 20.84
CA LEU A 26 -7.01 14.46 19.63
C LEU A 26 -5.56 14.63 19.16
N LYS A 27 -4.72 13.69 19.58
CA LYS A 27 -3.34 13.58 19.12
C LYS A 27 -3.41 13.46 17.60
N SER A 28 -3.16 14.57 16.89
CA SER A 28 -2.92 14.53 15.44
C SER A 28 -1.82 13.50 15.22
N GLN A 29 -2.14 12.39 14.58
CA GLN A 29 -1.15 11.37 14.27
C GLN A 29 -0.22 12.01 13.22
N GLU A 30 0.93 12.47 13.65
CA GLU A 30 1.93 13.09 12.79
C GLU A 30 2.35 12.06 11.75
N ILE A 31 2.07 12.36 10.48
CA ILE A 31 2.43 11.48 9.37
C ILE A 31 3.95 11.48 9.25
N GLU A 32 4.59 10.39 9.65
CA GLU A 32 6.03 10.22 9.53
C GLU A 32 6.43 10.16 8.05
N ASN A 33 7.29 11.09 7.61
CA ASN A 33 7.89 11.06 6.28
C ASN A 33 9.24 10.33 6.35
N ILE A 34 9.39 9.26 5.55
CA ILE A 34 10.62 8.49 5.42
C ILE A 34 11.21 8.81 4.05
N ILE A 35 12.33 9.51 4.03
CA ILE A 35 12.96 10.00 2.79
C ILE A 35 14.37 9.43 2.68
N GLY A 36 14.71 8.89 1.52
CA GLY A 36 16.07 8.38 1.26
C GLY A 36 16.15 7.55 -0.01
N ILE A 37 17.33 6.98 -0.26
CA ILE A 37 17.58 6.08 -1.39
C ILE A 37 16.99 4.71 -1.07
N ALA A 38 16.04 4.29 -1.90
CA ALA A 38 15.33 3.02 -1.68
C ALA A 38 16.09 1.84 -2.31
N LYS A 39 16.11 0.72 -1.57
CA LYS A 39 16.47 -0.62 -2.06
C LYS A 39 15.19 -1.45 -2.17
N VAL A 40 14.93 -2.06 -3.32
CA VAL A 40 13.77 -2.92 -3.53
C VAL A 40 14.04 -4.31 -2.97
N ILE A 41 13.11 -4.82 -2.17
CA ILE A 41 13.13 -6.19 -1.64
C ILE A 41 12.30 -7.09 -2.56
N ASP A 42 11.04 -6.69 -2.84
CA ASP A 42 10.11 -7.36 -3.75
C ASP A 42 9.19 -6.35 -4.43
N GLY A 43 8.13 -6.80 -5.13
CA GLY A 43 7.27 -5.93 -5.93
C GLY A 43 6.43 -4.92 -5.14
N ASP A 44 6.35 -5.03 -3.81
CA ASP A 44 5.59 -4.14 -2.95
C ASP A 44 6.27 -3.81 -1.61
N THR A 45 7.53 -4.19 -1.47
CA THR A 45 8.32 -3.92 -0.27
C THR A 45 9.67 -3.32 -0.64
N ILE A 46 9.99 -2.20 -0.01
CA ILE A 46 11.26 -1.49 -0.19
C ILE A 46 11.94 -1.28 1.17
N LYS A 47 13.20 -0.87 1.14
CA LYS A 47 13.97 -0.49 2.32
C LYS A 47 14.60 0.86 2.08
N ILE A 48 14.46 1.79 3.03
CA ILE A 48 15.18 3.07 3.09
C ILE A 48 15.96 3.05 4.40
N ASP A 49 17.27 3.14 4.33
CA ASP A 49 18.19 2.95 5.45
C ASP A 49 17.92 1.64 6.20
N SER A 50 17.59 1.68 7.50
CA SER A 50 17.21 0.52 8.31
C SER A 50 15.72 0.16 8.22
N LYS A 51 14.86 1.07 7.70
CA LYS A 51 13.40 0.95 7.72
C LYS A 51 12.89 0.10 6.57
N LYS A 52 12.16 -0.98 6.86
CA LYS A 52 11.39 -1.74 5.86
C LYS A 52 10.04 -1.08 5.65
N ILE A 53 9.63 -0.92 4.40
CA ILE A 53 8.42 -0.21 4.01
C ILE A 53 7.59 -1.10 3.09
N ARG A 54 6.37 -1.41 3.51
CA ARG A 54 5.35 -2.07 2.70
C ARG A 54 4.52 -1.03 1.98
N LEU A 55 4.43 -1.11 0.67
CA LEU A 55 3.61 -0.19 -0.13
C LEU A 55 2.13 -0.40 0.19
N PHE A 56 1.49 0.65 0.72
CA PHE A 56 0.10 0.61 1.18
C PHE A 56 -0.89 0.35 0.05
N GLY A 57 -1.92 -0.47 0.33
CA GLY A 57 -3.08 -0.65 -0.54
C GLY A 57 -2.84 -1.45 -1.81
N ILE A 58 -1.65 -2.03 -1.99
CA ILE A 58 -1.30 -2.90 -3.11
C ILE A 58 -0.75 -4.24 -2.63
N ASP A 59 -0.78 -5.24 -3.50
CA ASP A 59 -0.17 -6.55 -3.27
C ASP A 59 0.48 -7.06 -4.56
N ALA A 60 1.77 -7.29 -4.53
CA ALA A 60 2.53 -7.81 -5.67
C ALA A 60 2.74 -9.32 -5.57
N PRO A 61 2.94 -10.03 -6.68
CA PRO A 61 3.34 -11.42 -6.64
C PRO A 61 4.60 -11.62 -5.80
N GLU A 62 4.62 -12.70 -5.04
CA GLU A 62 5.80 -13.10 -4.29
C GLU A 62 7.00 -13.31 -5.22
N LYS A 63 8.22 -12.98 -4.79
CA LYS A 63 9.40 -12.99 -5.65
C LYS A 63 9.58 -14.32 -6.41
N LYS A 64 9.22 -15.45 -5.77
CA LYS A 64 9.30 -16.80 -6.37
C LYS A 64 8.01 -17.24 -7.06
N GLN A 65 7.00 -16.37 -7.17
CA GLN A 65 5.72 -16.72 -7.79
C GLN A 65 5.84 -16.78 -9.30
N PHE A 66 5.29 -17.86 -9.88
CA PHE A 66 5.11 -18.03 -11.32
C PHE A 66 3.65 -17.77 -11.70
N CYS A 67 3.47 -17.24 -12.89
CA CYS A 67 2.18 -16.95 -13.52
C CYS A 67 2.18 -17.54 -14.93
N LYS A 68 1.02 -17.58 -15.59
CA LYS A 68 0.89 -18.11 -16.96
C LYS A 68 0.48 -17.01 -17.92
N LYS A 69 1.10 -16.95 -19.09
CA LYS A 69 0.69 -16.05 -20.17
C LYS A 69 0.51 -16.80 -21.48
N PRO A 70 -0.39 -16.36 -22.35
CA PRO A 70 -0.50 -16.91 -23.71
C PRO A 70 0.85 -16.72 -24.46
N PHE A 71 1.29 -17.73 -25.19
CA PHE A 71 2.46 -17.62 -26.06
C PHE A 71 2.17 -18.06 -27.50
N LEU A 72 1.17 -18.88 -27.72
CA LEU A 72 0.71 -19.33 -29.03
C LEU A 72 -0.81 -19.52 -28.98
N SER A 73 -1.51 -19.09 -30.01
CA SER A 73 -2.93 -19.33 -30.20
C SER A 73 -3.17 -19.88 -31.59
N ILE A 74 -3.80 -21.06 -31.69
CA ILE A 74 -4.18 -21.69 -32.95
C ILE A 74 -5.69 -21.88 -32.90
N SER A 75 -6.41 -21.17 -33.77
CA SER A 75 -7.89 -21.16 -33.76
C SER A 75 -8.41 -20.74 -32.36
N SER A 76 -9.23 -21.56 -31.72
CA SER A 76 -9.78 -21.30 -30.39
C SER A 76 -8.93 -21.82 -29.23
N ILE A 77 -7.78 -22.46 -29.53
CA ILE A 77 -6.90 -23.05 -28.51
C ILE A 77 -5.75 -22.09 -28.21
N SER A 78 -5.60 -21.70 -26.95
CA SER A 78 -4.47 -20.86 -26.48
C SER A 78 -3.55 -21.67 -25.58
N PHE A 79 -2.31 -21.82 -26.04
CA PHE A 79 -1.23 -22.41 -25.25
C PHE A 79 -0.65 -21.37 -24.31
N LYS A 80 -0.45 -21.75 -23.04
CA LYS A 80 0.08 -20.85 -22.01
C LYS A 80 1.45 -21.33 -21.56
N LYS A 81 2.33 -20.34 -21.29
CA LYS A 81 3.69 -20.55 -20.80
C LYS A 81 3.83 -19.95 -19.40
N ASP A 82 4.51 -20.66 -18.52
CA ASP A 82 4.88 -20.15 -17.20
C ASP A 82 5.95 -19.06 -17.33
N TYR A 83 5.86 -18.05 -16.47
CA TYR A 83 6.85 -16.96 -16.40
C TYR A 83 7.00 -16.46 -14.94
N PRO A 84 8.19 -15.99 -14.54
CA PRO A 84 8.48 -15.57 -13.17
C PRO A 84 7.90 -14.18 -12.88
N CYS A 85 6.57 -14.10 -12.69
CA CYS A 85 5.87 -12.83 -12.52
C CYS A 85 6.30 -12.06 -11.27
N GLY A 86 6.67 -12.75 -10.19
CA GLY A 86 7.16 -12.10 -8.98
C GLY A 86 8.52 -11.43 -9.19
N GLU A 87 9.43 -12.08 -9.90
CA GLU A 87 10.72 -11.50 -10.25
C GLU A 87 10.56 -10.32 -11.22
N ILE A 88 9.67 -10.44 -12.20
CA ILE A 88 9.36 -9.37 -13.15
C ILE A 88 8.80 -8.15 -12.42
N SER A 89 7.83 -8.32 -11.51
CA SER A 89 7.30 -7.24 -10.68
C SER A 89 8.39 -6.56 -9.86
N THR A 90 9.24 -7.35 -9.19
CA THR A 90 10.37 -6.85 -8.41
C THR A 90 11.33 -6.02 -9.27
N ASN A 91 11.70 -6.53 -10.45
CA ASN A 91 12.61 -5.84 -11.35
C ASN A 91 12.00 -4.59 -11.99
N PHE A 92 10.67 -4.61 -12.20
CA PHE A 92 9.94 -3.44 -12.67
C PHE A 92 9.99 -2.30 -11.65
N LEU A 93 9.75 -2.61 -10.38
CA LEU A 93 9.89 -1.63 -9.30
C LEU A 93 11.34 -1.13 -9.19
N LYS A 94 12.35 -2.02 -9.26
CA LYS A 94 13.78 -1.64 -9.26
C LYS A 94 14.08 -0.61 -10.36
N LYS A 95 13.70 -0.88 -11.60
CA LYS A 95 13.91 0.05 -12.72
C LYS A 95 13.29 1.41 -12.46
N LYS A 96 12.18 1.48 -11.73
CA LYS A 96 11.47 2.73 -11.43
C LYS A 96 12.16 3.57 -10.37
N ILE A 97 12.65 2.93 -9.28
CA ILE A 97 13.11 3.66 -8.10
C ILE A 97 14.60 3.47 -7.79
N ASP A 98 15.32 2.68 -8.59
CA ASP A 98 16.72 2.37 -8.33
C ASP A 98 17.57 3.65 -8.25
N ASN A 99 18.39 3.73 -7.22
CA ASN A 99 19.28 4.85 -6.92
C ASN A 99 18.60 6.23 -6.91
N LYS A 100 17.30 6.28 -6.61
CA LYS A 100 16.53 7.53 -6.54
C LYS A 100 16.05 7.79 -5.11
N ILE A 101 15.95 9.08 -4.78
CA ILE A 101 15.35 9.52 -3.54
C ILE A 101 13.85 9.28 -3.63
N ILE A 102 13.32 8.52 -2.65
CA ILE A 102 11.92 8.21 -2.50
C ILE A 102 11.43 8.84 -1.20
N ASN A 103 10.25 9.45 -1.25
CA ASN A 103 9.55 9.97 -0.08
C ASN A 103 8.34 9.06 0.20
N CYS A 104 8.30 8.45 1.38
CA CYS A 104 7.24 7.58 1.83
C CYS A 104 6.51 8.20 3.01
N LYS A 105 5.20 8.43 2.86
CA LYS A 105 4.30 8.89 3.92
C LYS A 105 3.80 7.68 4.69
N SER A 106 4.31 7.47 5.90
CA SER A 106 3.95 6.33 6.75
C SER A 106 2.56 6.52 7.34
N LEU A 107 1.72 5.48 7.21
CA LEU A 107 0.38 5.40 7.77
C LEU A 107 0.36 4.55 9.06
N GLY A 108 1.53 4.12 9.53
CA GLY A 108 1.69 3.25 10.69
C GLY A 108 2.58 2.05 10.40
N MET A 109 2.58 1.07 11.30
CA MET A 109 3.36 -0.16 11.17
C MET A 109 2.47 -1.40 11.11
N ASP A 110 2.95 -2.43 10.42
CA ASP A 110 2.32 -3.75 10.47
C ASP A 110 2.90 -4.61 11.62
N ARG A 111 2.30 -5.80 11.81
CA ARG A 111 2.74 -6.77 12.83
C ARG A 111 4.18 -7.27 12.66
N TYR A 112 4.77 -7.07 11.48
CA TYR A 112 6.16 -7.44 11.16
C TYR A 112 7.13 -6.25 11.31
N LYS A 113 6.68 -5.16 11.94
CA LYS A 113 7.46 -3.92 12.14
C LYS A 113 7.91 -3.26 10.82
N ARG A 114 7.12 -3.43 9.74
CA ARG A 114 7.30 -2.67 8.51
C ARG A 114 6.43 -1.43 8.55
N HIS A 115 6.95 -0.28 8.09
CA HIS A 115 6.12 0.90 7.85
C HIS A 115 5.18 0.63 6.69
N ILE A 116 3.89 0.85 6.88
CA ILE A 116 2.90 0.83 5.81
C ILE A 116 2.83 2.24 5.24
N ALA A 117 3.17 2.44 3.95
CA ALA A 117 3.29 3.79 3.43
C ALA A 117 2.85 3.95 1.98
N GLU A 118 2.44 5.16 1.63
CA GLU A 118 2.40 5.61 0.24
C GLU A 118 3.74 6.27 -0.12
N CYS A 119 4.37 5.77 -1.17
CA CYS A 119 5.70 6.19 -1.58
C CYS A 119 5.66 6.96 -2.91
N PHE A 120 6.51 7.97 -3.01
CA PHE A 120 6.54 8.90 -4.13
C PHE A 120 7.96 9.10 -4.65
N LYS A 121 8.10 9.11 -5.99
CA LYS A 121 9.28 9.61 -6.70
C LYS A 121 8.93 10.97 -7.29
N GLY A 122 9.37 12.04 -6.66
CA GLY A 122 8.83 13.37 -6.94
C GLY A 122 7.32 13.39 -6.73
N LYS A 123 6.55 13.80 -7.74
CA LYS A 123 5.08 13.82 -7.69
C LYS A 123 4.41 12.48 -8.04
N LYS A 124 5.16 11.48 -8.52
CA LYS A 124 4.59 10.20 -8.99
C LYS A 124 4.42 9.22 -7.84
N ASN A 125 3.19 8.81 -7.57
CA ASN A 125 2.85 7.78 -6.60
C ASN A 125 3.32 6.40 -7.11
N ILE A 126 4.24 5.76 -6.39
CA ILE A 126 4.83 4.46 -6.75
C ILE A 126 3.82 3.33 -6.59
N ASN A 127 2.96 3.39 -5.56
CA ASN A 127 1.94 2.38 -5.31
C ASN A 127 0.96 2.33 -6.51
N ALA A 128 0.42 3.49 -6.92
CA ALA A 128 -0.45 3.61 -8.09
C ALA A 128 0.27 3.14 -9.37
N PHE A 129 1.53 3.50 -9.53
CA PHE A 129 2.33 3.12 -10.69
C PHE A 129 2.45 1.60 -10.85
N MET A 130 2.65 0.86 -9.75
CA MET A 130 2.75 -0.60 -9.79
C MET A 130 1.42 -1.23 -10.22
N VAL A 131 0.30 -0.75 -9.70
CA VAL A 131 -1.05 -1.27 -10.05
C VAL A 131 -1.44 -0.90 -11.49
N GLN A 132 -1.20 0.35 -11.88
CA GLN A 132 -1.53 0.85 -13.22
C GLN A 132 -0.83 0.06 -14.33
N ASN A 133 0.38 -0.44 -14.08
CA ASN A 133 1.13 -1.25 -15.02
C ASN A 133 0.91 -2.76 -14.84
N GLY A 134 -0.07 -3.17 -14.01
CA GLY A 134 -0.38 -4.57 -13.75
C GLY A 134 0.75 -5.35 -13.08
N GLN A 135 1.67 -4.68 -12.38
CA GLN A 135 2.77 -5.32 -11.66
C GLN A 135 2.42 -5.62 -10.19
N ALA A 136 1.31 -5.07 -9.73
CA ALA A 136 0.68 -5.39 -8.46
C ALA A 136 -0.84 -5.32 -8.62
N VAL A 137 -1.58 -5.91 -7.70
CA VAL A 137 -3.03 -5.82 -7.62
C VAL A 137 -3.45 -4.82 -6.53
N ALA A 138 -4.64 -4.21 -6.67
CA ALA A 138 -5.22 -3.38 -5.62
C ALA A 138 -5.65 -4.27 -4.45
N TYR A 139 -5.10 -4.04 -3.26
CA TYR A 139 -5.42 -4.83 -2.08
C TYR A 139 -6.65 -4.24 -1.37
N ARG A 140 -7.82 -4.58 -1.87
CA ARG A 140 -9.13 -4.03 -1.46
C ARG A 140 -9.43 -4.16 0.02
N LYS A 141 -8.88 -5.19 0.69
CA LYS A 141 -9.03 -5.38 2.13
C LYS A 141 -8.55 -4.18 2.94
N TYR A 142 -7.55 -3.45 2.43
CA TYR A 142 -6.95 -2.31 3.14
C TYR A 142 -7.33 -0.97 2.53
N SER A 143 -7.62 -0.90 1.22
CA SER A 143 -7.96 0.37 0.57
C SER A 143 -8.63 0.18 -0.79
N PRO A 144 -9.67 0.94 -1.12
CA PRO A 144 -10.24 1.01 -2.46
C PRO A 144 -9.45 1.92 -3.40
N LYS A 145 -8.47 2.68 -2.91
CA LYS A 145 -7.80 3.79 -3.60
C LYS A 145 -7.24 3.44 -4.98
N PHE A 146 -6.77 2.21 -5.16
CA PHE A 146 -6.08 1.81 -6.40
C PHE A 146 -6.95 0.94 -7.33
N ILE A 147 -8.26 0.78 -7.04
CA ILE A 147 -9.18 -0.06 -7.83
C ILE A 147 -9.32 0.45 -9.27
N SER A 148 -9.41 1.77 -9.47
CA SER A 148 -9.52 2.36 -10.81
C SER A 148 -8.29 2.08 -11.67
N TYR A 149 -7.09 2.18 -11.09
CA TYR A 149 -5.84 1.84 -11.76
C TYR A 149 -5.77 0.36 -12.14
N GLU A 150 -6.24 -0.53 -11.26
CA GLU A 150 -6.32 -1.95 -11.55
C GLU A 150 -7.31 -2.26 -12.69
N ASN A 151 -8.48 -1.62 -12.68
CA ASN A 151 -9.48 -1.80 -13.73
C ASN A 151 -8.93 -1.39 -15.10
N ASN A 152 -8.21 -0.28 -15.18
CA ASN A 152 -7.54 0.14 -16.41
C ASN A 152 -6.48 -0.89 -16.85
N ALA A 153 -5.65 -1.37 -15.91
CA ALA A 153 -4.65 -2.40 -16.21
C ALA A 153 -5.28 -3.70 -16.72
N LYS A 154 -6.48 -4.07 -16.24
CA LYS A 154 -7.26 -5.22 -16.73
C LYS A 154 -7.76 -5.01 -18.15
N ILE A 155 -8.34 -3.85 -18.44
CA ILE A 155 -8.85 -3.50 -19.78
C ILE A 155 -7.71 -3.55 -20.79
N GLU A 156 -6.56 -2.95 -20.46
CA GLU A 156 -5.37 -2.89 -21.29
C GLU A 156 -4.53 -4.18 -21.26
N LYS A 157 -4.95 -5.21 -20.50
CA LYS A 157 -4.24 -6.49 -20.33
C LYS A 157 -2.76 -6.30 -19.96
N LEU A 158 -2.46 -5.36 -19.06
CA LEU A 158 -1.09 -5.03 -18.66
C LEU A 158 -0.55 -6.01 -17.60
N GLY A 159 0.74 -6.32 -17.69
CA GLY A 159 1.47 -7.09 -16.70
C GLY A 159 0.81 -8.44 -16.37
N LEU A 160 0.39 -8.64 -15.14
CA LEU A 160 -0.32 -9.84 -14.65
C LEU A 160 -1.61 -10.11 -15.42
N TRP A 161 -2.30 -9.05 -15.84
CA TRP A 161 -3.60 -9.13 -16.54
C TRP A 161 -3.50 -9.57 -18.00
N ALA A 162 -2.27 -9.66 -18.55
CA ALA A 162 -2.04 -10.28 -19.86
C ALA A 162 -2.18 -11.82 -19.83
N GLY A 163 -2.33 -12.41 -18.65
CA GLY A 163 -2.38 -13.86 -18.48
C GLY A 163 -3.28 -14.30 -17.34
N THR A 164 -2.92 -15.41 -16.71
CA THR A 164 -3.60 -15.94 -15.52
C THR A 164 -2.59 -16.08 -14.38
N PHE A 165 -3.01 -15.73 -13.19
CA PHE A 165 -2.18 -15.79 -11.99
C PHE A 165 -3.05 -16.08 -10.77
N GLU A 166 -2.42 -16.63 -9.74
CA GLU A 166 -3.02 -16.72 -8.42
C GLU A 166 -2.81 -15.40 -7.68
N MET A 167 -3.84 -14.93 -6.98
CA MET A 167 -3.73 -13.70 -6.20
C MET A 167 -2.60 -13.82 -5.16
N PRO A 168 -1.73 -12.80 -4.98
CA PRO A 168 -0.56 -12.91 -4.12
C PRO A 168 -0.88 -13.36 -2.69
N TRP A 169 -1.97 -12.87 -2.10
CA TRP A 169 -2.40 -13.29 -0.76
C TRP A 169 -2.89 -14.75 -0.70
N VAL A 170 -3.35 -15.33 -1.82
CA VAL A 170 -3.74 -16.76 -1.90
C VAL A 170 -2.48 -17.61 -2.02
N TYR A 171 -1.55 -17.21 -2.89
CA TYR A 171 -0.26 -17.86 -3.07
C TYR A 171 0.51 -17.97 -1.75
N ARG A 172 0.59 -16.86 -0.96
CA ARG A 172 1.25 -16.85 0.36
C ARG A 172 0.65 -17.80 1.40
N LYS A 173 -0.63 -18.15 1.28
CA LYS A 173 -1.27 -19.07 2.22
C LYS A 173 -0.95 -20.53 1.94
N LYS A 174 -0.52 -20.84 0.70
CA LYS A 174 -0.24 -22.21 0.24
C LYS A 174 1.26 -22.56 0.36
N ASN A 175 2.10 -21.54 0.41
CA ASN A 175 3.57 -21.63 0.46
C ASN A 175 4.09 -20.81 1.66
#